data_4cb8427fccc71ce6157e4603085d9bb2
#
_entry.id   4cb8427fccc71ce6157e4603085d9bb2
#
_cell.length_a   1.000
_cell.length_b   1.000
_cell.length_c   1.000
_cell.angle_alpha   90.00
_cell.angle_beta   90.00
_cell.angle_gamma   90.00
#
_symmetry.space_group_name_H-M   'P 1'
#
loop_
_entity.id
_entity.type
_entity.pdbx_description
1 polymer ?
#
loop_
_entity_poly.entity_id
_entity_poly.type
_entity_poly.pdbx_seq_one_letter_code
_entity_poly.pdbx_strand_id
1 'polypeptide(L)'
;MKRLILTFIMSQAILSVCAKEEIVDLYVKPGSMRGYISVENQQKIIPESLLVEAIEILRERLRYDFRFSNDKVVCNGAAIRLTITDDPKNPAPMTVSPEIGIGTLNVAALTNGISSVESVRRLLPNRAKLEFLRLICYAFGVGGSQFSGNLLSATSLRELDEMKPFLPVDIFDKIEKSGRARGLYPEIVAEYSEACQQGWGPAPTNAIQKAIWDKVHAAPKNPMKIEFDPKKGR
;
A
#
# COMPACT_ATOMS: atom_id res chain seq x y z
N MET A 1 41.41 -42.97 -9.79
CA MET A 1 40.00 -42.80 -10.27
C MET A 1 38.92 -43.03 -9.18
N LYS A 2 39.22 -43.49 -7.97
CA LYS A 2 38.18 -43.71 -6.92
C LYS A 2 37.94 -42.52 -5.97
N ARG A 3 38.75 -41.47 -6.00
CA ARG A 3 38.58 -40.29 -5.11
C ARG A 3 37.73 -39.14 -5.72
N LEU A 4 37.47 -39.16 -7.04
CA LEU A 4 36.67 -38.11 -7.71
C LEU A 4 35.18 -38.37 -7.64
N ILE A 5 34.74 -39.59 -7.40
CA ILE A 5 33.30 -39.94 -7.34
C ILE A 5 32.67 -39.61 -5.98
N LEU A 6 33.47 -39.61 -4.91
CA LEU A 6 32.96 -39.33 -3.57
C LEU A 6 32.67 -37.81 -3.34
N THR A 7 33.38 -36.94 -4.04
CA THR A 7 33.22 -35.50 -3.91
C THR A 7 31.97 -35.01 -4.65
N PHE A 8 31.52 -35.73 -5.69
CA PHE A 8 30.34 -35.35 -6.47
C PHE A 8 29.03 -35.78 -5.80
N ILE A 9 29.06 -36.84 -4.99
CA ILE A 9 27.85 -37.30 -4.25
C ILE A 9 27.58 -36.44 -3.01
N MET A 10 28.60 -35.88 -2.39
CA MET A 10 28.41 -34.95 -1.25
C MET A 10 27.94 -33.54 -1.70
N SER A 11 28.22 -33.14 -2.92
CA SER A 11 27.76 -31.84 -3.49
C SER A 11 26.26 -31.86 -3.86
N GLN A 12 25.67 -33.00 -4.15
CA GLN A 12 24.24 -33.10 -4.44
C GLN A 12 23.35 -33.25 -3.21
N ALA A 13 23.91 -33.66 -2.08
CA ALA A 13 23.14 -33.77 -0.82
C ALA A 13 22.96 -32.42 -0.10
N ILE A 14 23.72 -31.39 -0.45
CA ILE A 14 23.62 -30.05 0.16
C ILE A 14 22.62 -29.14 -0.57
N LEU A 15 22.22 -29.48 -1.78
CA LEU A 15 21.27 -28.69 -2.60
C LEU A 15 19.80 -29.09 -2.41
N SER A 16 19.48 -30.01 -1.50
CA SER A 16 18.11 -30.47 -1.25
C SER A 16 17.50 -29.95 0.07
N VAL A 17 18.12 -28.95 0.70
CA VAL A 17 17.47 -28.13 1.73
C VAL A 17 17.09 -26.79 1.09
N CYS A 18 16.38 -26.84 -0.03
CA CYS A 18 15.43 -25.76 -0.35
C CYS A 18 14.37 -25.83 0.75
N ALA A 19 14.43 -24.89 1.69
CA ALA A 19 13.32 -24.58 2.55
C ALA A 19 12.07 -24.55 1.65
N LYS A 20 11.12 -25.47 1.85
CA LYS A 20 9.77 -25.26 1.41
C LYS A 20 9.39 -23.95 2.08
N GLU A 21 9.34 -22.86 1.32
CA GLU A 21 8.58 -21.68 1.75
C GLU A 21 7.19 -22.22 2.08
N GLU A 22 6.89 -22.35 3.37
CA GLU A 22 5.54 -22.59 3.81
C GLU A 22 4.75 -21.39 3.30
N ILE A 23 3.96 -21.62 2.26
CA ILE A 23 2.98 -20.63 1.81
C ILE A 23 2.01 -20.46 2.98
N VAL A 24 2.22 -19.44 3.76
CA VAL A 24 1.34 -19.10 4.88
C VAL A 24 0.08 -18.51 4.27
N ASP A 25 -1.01 -19.27 4.33
CA ASP A 25 -2.32 -18.79 3.89
C ASP A 25 -2.76 -17.64 4.80
N LEU A 26 -2.84 -16.44 4.24
CA LEU A 26 -3.35 -15.27 4.92
C LEU A 26 -4.87 -15.15 4.72
N TYR A 27 -5.56 -14.89 5.81
CA TYR A 27 -7.03 -14.74 5.84
C TYR A 27 -7.38 -13.28 6.09
N VAL A 28 -8.40 -12.82 5.38
CA VAL A 28 -8.90 -11.45 5.47
C VAL A 28 -10.11 -11.43 6.40
N LYS A 29 -10.09 -10.52 7.39
CA LYS A 29 -11.23 -10.33 8.28
C LYS A 29 -12.41 -9.73 7.52
N PRO A 30 -13.58 -10.39 7.48
CA PRO A 30 -14.76 -9.89 6.79
C PRO A 30 -15.14 -8.48 7.26
N GLY A 31 -15.34 -7.54 6.32
CA GLY A 31 -15.77 -6.18 6.61
C GLY A 31 -14.73 -5.32 7.36
N SER A 32 -13.47 -5.73 7.42
CA SER A 32 -12.39 -4.94 8.06
C SER A 32 -12.07 -3.69 7.27
N MET A 33 -12.03 -3.77 5.94
CA MET A 33 -11.77 -2.62 5.08
C MET A 33 -13.00 -1.71 5.02
N ARG A 34 -12.79 -0.44 5.34
CA ARG A 34 -13.85 0.59 5.31
C ARG A 34 -13.34 1.86 4.65
N GLY A 35 -14.25 2.53 3.96
CA GLY A 35 -13.89 3.67 3.13
C GLY A 35 -13.07 3.22 1.92
N TYR A 36 -12.88 4.12 0.99
CA TYR A 36 -12.05 3.88 -0.19
C TYR A 36 -11.51 5.20 -0.75
N ILE A 37 -10.50 5.09 -1.59
CA ILE A 37 -9.93 6.19 -2.37
C ILE A 37 -10.42 6.01 -3.79
N SER A 38 -11.15 6.99 -4.33
CA SER A 38 -11.55 6.97 -5.73
C SER A 38 -10.52 7.65 -6.62
N VAL A 39 -10.23 7.04 -7.75
CA VAL A 39 -9.34 7.58 -8.78
C VAL A 39 -10.12 7.64 -10.10
N GLU A 40 -10.48 8.83 -10.50
CA GLU A 40 -11.16 9.11 -11.77
C GLU A 40 -10.11 9.41 -12.84
N ASN A 41 -9.97 8.51 -13.81
CA ASN A 41 -9.05 8.60 -14.93
C ASN A 41 -9.84 8.60 -16.23
N GLN A 42 -10.57 9.71 -16.47
CA GLN A 42 -11.41 9.86 -17.66
C GLN A 42 -10.59 9.65 -18.93
N GLN A 43 -11.20 8.95 -19.90
CA GLN A 43 -10.59 8.67 -21.20
C GLN A 43 -9.24 7.92 -21.13
N LYS A 44 -8.91 7.35 -19.97
CA LYS A 44 -7.63 6.62 -19.76
C LYS A 44 -6.40 7.48 -20.10
N ILE A 45 -6.40 8.73 -19.68
CA ILE A 45 -5.32 9.70 -19.91
C ILE A 45 -3.96 9.10 -19.49
N ILE A 46 -3.93 8.40 -18.36
CA ILE A 46 -2.77 7.62 -17.91
C ILE A 46 -3.13 6.12 -17.97
N PRO A 47 -2.25 5.23 -18.43
CA PRO A 47 -2.47 3.80 -18.31
C PRO A 47 -2.70 3.39 -16.85
N GLU A 48 -3.76 2.61 -16.59
CA GLU A 48 -4.11 2.18 -15.23
C GLU A 48 -2.97 1.40 -14.57
N SER A 49 -2.23 0.58 -15.33
CA SER A 49 -1.05 -0.14 -14.84
C SER A 49 -0.02 0.79 -14.21
N LEU A 50 0.17 1.97 -14.77
CA LEU A 50 1.12 2.97 -14.26
C LEU A 50 0.62 3.61 -12.94
N LEU A 51 -0.68 3.81 -12.81
CA LEU A 51 -1.29 4.28 -11.56
C LEU A 51 -1.24 3.22 -10.48
N VAL A 52 -1.48 1.95 -10.83
CA VAL A 52 -1.37 0.82 -9.91
C VAL A 52 0.08 0.69 -9.42
N GLU A 53 1.07 0.76 -10.31
CA GLU A 53 2.49 0.76 -9.93
C GLU A 53 2.83 1.93 -8.96
N ALA A 54 2.27 3.11 -9.21
CA ALA A 54 2.52 4.28 -8.35
C ALA A 54 2.01 4.10 -6.92
N ILE A 55 0.90 3.38 -6.73
CA ILE A 55 0.29 3.19 -5.41
C ILE A 55 0.77 1.91 -4.70
N GLU A 56 1.59 1.08 -5.35
CA GLU A 56 1.99 -0.23 -4.79
C GLU A 56 2.64 -0.07 -3.42
N ILE A 57 3.56 0.88 -3.26
CA ILE A 57 4.20 1.19 -1.99
C ILE A 57 3.20 1.57 -0.87
N LEU A 58 2.08 2.23 -1.23
CA LEU A 58 1.02 2.57 -0.29
C LEU A 58 0.13 1.36 0.00
N ARG A 59 -0.17 0.55 -1.02
CA ARG A 59 -1.00 -0.65 -0.87
C ARG A 59 -0.34 -1.70 0.01
N GLU A 60 0.95 -1.95 -0.18
CA GLU A 60 1.70 -2.90 0.64
C GLU A 60 1.70 -2.51 2.11
N ARG A 61 1.87 -1.22 2.41
CA ARG A 61 1.99 -0.75 3.78
C ARG A 61 0.67 -0.41 4.45
N LEU A 62 -0.25 0.25 3.73
CA LEU A 62 -1.49 0.80 4.32
C LEU A 62 -2.72 -0.05 3.99
N ARG A 63 -2.67 -0.89 2.95
CA ARG A 63 -3.75 -1.80 2.54
C ARG A 63 -5.10 -1.08 2.37
N TYR A 64 -5.07 0.14 1.82
CA TYR A 64 -6.29 0.89 1.50
C TYR A 64 -6.91 0.41 0.20
N ASP A 65 -8.24 0.54 0.09
CA ASP A 65 -9.00 0.27 -1.13
C ASP A 65 -8.88 1.44 -2.10
N PHE A 66 -8.26 1.19 -3.26
CA PHE A 66 -8.19 2.15 -4.38
C PHE A 66 -9.11 1.66 -5.49
N ARG A 67 -10.11 2.49 -5.84
CA ARG A 67 -11.08 2.19 -6.91
C ARG A 67 -10.86 3.11 -8.08
N PHE A 68 -10.50 2.51 -9.21
CA PHE A 68 -10.28 3.22 -10.47
C PHE A 68 -11.57 3.27 -11.29
N SER A 69 -11.85 4.43 -11.88
CA SER A 69 -12.96 4.61 -12.82
C SER A 69 -12.47 5.38 -14.04
N ASN A 70 -12.90 4.94 -15.22
CA ASN A 70 -12.62 5.63 -16.49
C ASN A 70 -13.76 6.60 -16.87
N ASP A 71 -14.86 6.56 -16.16
CA ASP A 71 -16.04 7.39 -16.36
C ASP A 71 -16.21 8.33 -15.16
N LYS A 72 -16.89 9.46 -15.40
CA LYS A 72 -17.27 10.38 -14.33
C LYS A 72 -18.31 9.71 -13.44
N VAL A 73 -17.85 9.05 -12.40
CA VAL A 73 -18.73 8.46 -11.39
C VAL A 73 -18.87 9.43 -10.22
N VAL A 74 -20.10 9.70 -9.82
CA VAL A 74 -20.36 10.39 -8.55
C VAL A 74 -19.94 9.45 -7.42
N CYS A 75 -18.71 9.58 -6.96
CA CYS A 75 -18.13 8.74 -5.91
C CYS A 75 -18.66 9.17 -4.53
N ASN A 76 -19.96 8.93 -4.29
CA ASN A 76 -20.55 9.14 -2.98
C ASN A 76 -19.92 8.19 -1.98
N GLY A 77 -19.35 8.74 -0.89
CA GLY A 77 -18.73 7.93 0.18
C GLY A 77 -17.24 7.63 0.02
N ALA A 78 -16.57 8.13 -1.02
CA ALA A 78 -15.10 8.09 -1.07
C ALA A 78 -14.51 9.02 0.00
N ALA A 79 -13.55 8.52 0.76
CA ALA A 79 -12.83 9.31 1.77
C ALA A 79 -11.82 10.28 1.15
N ILE A 80 -11.26 9.88 0.01
CA ILE A 80 -10.35 10.68 -0.83
C ILE A 80 -10.83 10.55 -2.28
N ARG A 81 -10.84 11.65 -3.00
CA ARG A 81 -11.21 11.72 -4.42
C ARG A 81 -10.08 12.31 -5.24
N LEU A 82 -9.57 11.55 -6.18
CA LEU A 82 -8.49 11.94 -7.06
C LEU A 82 -9.01 11.95 -8.50
N THR A 83 -8.71 13.01 -9.23
CA THR A 83 -9.11 13.16 -10.63
C THR A 83 -7.87 13.38 -11.49
N ILE A 84 -7.80 12.72 -12.64
CA ILE A 84 -6.75 12.90 -13.64
C ILE A 84 -7.33 13.66 -14.80
N THR A 85 -6.68 14.76 -15.18
CA THR A 85 -7.08 15.66 -16.26
C THR A 85 -5.94 15.88 -17.24
N ASP A 86 -6.29 16.34 -18.45
CA ASP A 86 -5.34 16.76 -19.48
C ASP A 86 -5.77 18.15 -19.96
N ASP A 87 -5.57 19.18 -19.12
CA ASP A 87 -5.96 20.56 -19.43
C ASP A 87 -4.71 21.40 -19.75
N PRO A 88 -4.45 21.71 -21.03
CA PRO A 88 -3.31 22.52 -21.44
C PRO A 88 -3.40 23.99 -21.02
N LYS A 89 -4.57 24.47 -20.57
CA LYS A 89 -4.75 25.85 -20.09
C LYS A 89 -4.35 25.99 -18.62
N ASN A 90 -4.32 24.90 -17.88
CA ASN A 90 -3.91 24.91 -16.48
C ASN A 90 -2.41 24.56 -16.37
N PRO A 91 -1.54 25.50 -15.97
CA PRO A 91 -0.10 25.26 -15.87
C PRO A 91 0.29 24.44 -14.63
N ALA A 92 -0.60 24.25 -13.66
CA ALA A 92 -0.31 23.55 -12.42
C ALA A 92 -0.35 22.02 -12.64
N PRO A 93 0.72 21.28 -12.27
CA PRO A 93 0.74 19.83 -12.39
C PRO A 93 -0.23 19.15 -11.43
N MET A 94 -0.50 19.76 -10.28
CA MET A 94 -1.53 19.29 -9.36
C MET A 94 -2.23 20.45 -8.65
N THR A 95 -3.47 20.18 -8.21
CA THR A 95 -4.23 21.01 -7.27
C THR A 95 -4.79 20.11 -6.17
N VAL A 96 -4.77 20.57 -4.93
CA VAL A 96 -5.21 19.76 -3.78
C VAL A 96 -6.01 20.60 -2.80
N SER A 97 -7.09 20.04 -2.30
CA SER A 97 -7.87 20.55 -1.17
C SER A 97 -7.85 19.50 -0.07
N PRO A 98 -6.82 19.51 0.78
CA PRO A 98 -6.61 18.44 1.75
C PRO A 98 -7.71 18.37 2.81
N GLU A 99 -8.39 19.46 3.14
CA GLU A 99 -9.46 19.51 4.14
C GLU A 99 -10.62 18.59 3.77
N ILE A 100 -10.93 18.52 2.47
CA ILE A 100 -12.01 17.69 1.94
C ILE A 100 -11.54 16.45 1.20
N GLY A 101 -10.20 16.21 1.17
CA GLY A 101 -9.60 15.02 0.57
C GLY A 101 -9.78 14.97 -0.96
N ILE A 102 -9.67 16.10 -1.64
CA ILE A 102 -9.78 16.18 -3.11
C ILE A 102 -8.44 16.56 -3.71
N GLY A 103 -8.05 15.88 -4.79
CA GLY A 103 -6.86 16.20 -5.55
C GLY A 103 -7.06 15.99 -7.05
N THR A 104 -6.39 16.82 -7.84
CA THR A 104 -6.40 16.73 -9.30
C THR A 104 -4.96 16.71 -9.81
N LEU A 105 -4.65 15.74 -10.67
CA LEU A 105 -3.40 15.65 -11.43
C LEU A 105 -3.66 16.14 -12.86
N ASN A 106 -2.88 17.12 -13.32
CA ASN A 106 -2.97 17.61 -14.70
C ASN A 106 -1.79 17.10 -15.52
N VAL A 107 -2.06 16.16 -16.41
CA VAL A 107 -1.03 15.50 -17.23
C VAL A 107 -0.41 16.45 -18.25
N ALA A 108 -1.19 17.37 -18.83
CA ALA A 108 -0.66 18.38 -19.75
C ALA A 108 0.49 19.19 -19.12
N ALA A 109 0.33 19.58 -17.85
CA ALA A 109 1.35 20.34 -17.14
C ALA A 109 2.63 19.55 -16.84
N LEU A 110 2.57 18.21 -16.81
CA LEU A 110 3.75 17.36 -16.60
C LEU A 110 4.73 17.39 -17.78
N THR A 111 4.31 17.88 -18.94
CA THR A 111 5.18 18.06 -20.11
C THR A 111 5.98 19.36 -20.06
N ASN A 112 5.71 20.24 -19.12
CA ASN A 112 6.40 21.51 -18.98
C ASN A 112 7.92 21.31 -18.83
N GLY A 113 8.69 22.12 -19.56
CA GLY A 113 10.15 22.05 -19.57
C GLY A 113 10.72 20.91 -20.41
N ILE A 114 9.92 20.17 -21.17
CA ILE A 114 10.37 19.14 -22.10
C ILE A 114 10.30 19.68 -23.51
N SER A 115 11.46 19.68 -24.21
CA SER A 115 11.60 20.31 -25.52
C SER A 115 11.36 19.37 -26.71
N SER A 116 11.34 18.05 -26.51
CA SER A 116 11.19 17.09 -27.61
C SER A 116 10.18 16.00 -27.32
N VAL A 117 9.55 15.48 -28.37
CA VAL A 117 8.58 14.36 -28.27
C VAL A 117 9.23 13.10 -27.67
N GLU A 118 10.49 12.83 -28.02
CA GLU A 118 11.23 11.68 -27.47
C GLU A 118 11.46 11.83 -25.96
N SER A 119 11.82 13.02 -25.51
CA SER A 119 11.96 13.32 -24.09
C SER A 119 10.62 13.22 -23.34
N VAL A 120 9.50 13.61 -23.96
CA VAL A 120 8.16 13.42 -23.40
C VAL A 120 7.87 11.94 -23.19
N ARG A 121 8.08 11.09 -24.21
CA ARG A 121 7.85 9.65 -24.11
C ARG A 121 8.65 9.01 -22.99
N ARG A 122 9.86 9.47 -22.76
CA ARG A 122 10.76 8.93 -21.73
C ARG A 122 10.42 9.41 -20.32
N LEU A 123 10.13 10.70 -20.14
CA LEU A 123 9.99 11.33 -18.81
C LEU A 123 8.56 11.32 -18.29
N LEU A 124 7.55 11.48 -19.16
CA LEU A 124 6.16 11.64 -18.76
C LEU A 124 5.64 10.46 -17.92
N PRO A 125 5.91 9.18 -18.24
CA PRO A 125 5.43 8.07 -17.42
C PRO A 125 5.96 8.14 -15.98
N ASN A 126 7.24 8.45 -15.79
CA ASN A 126 7.84 8.56 -14.47
C ASN A 126 7.31 9.80 -13.71
N ARG A 127 7.20 10.96 -14.37
CA ARG A 127 6.60 12.15 -13.78
C ARG A 127 5.16 11.90 -13.33
N ALA A 128 4.35 11.26 -14.18
CA ALA A 128 2.96 10.94 -13.87
C ALA A 128 2.85 10.02 -12.65
N LYS A 129 3.69 8.99 -12.57
CA LYS A 129 3.77 8.08 -11.43
C LYS A 129 4.14 8.80 -10.14
N LEU A 130 5.21 9.58 -10.16
CA LEU A 130 5.71 10.26 -8.97
C LEU A 130 4.78 11.39 -8.50
N GLU A 131 4.23 12.20 -9.43
CA GLU A 131 3.28 13.24 -9.10
C GLU A 131 1.94 12.66 -8.61
N PHE A 132 1.50 11.52 -9.13
CA PHE A 132 0.31 10.86 -8.62
C PHE A 132 0.51 10.38 -7.18
N LEU A 133 1.67 9.81 -6.85
CA LEU A 133 2.01 9.43 -5.48
C LEU A 133 2.06 10.65 -4.55
N ARG A 134 2.64 11.76 -5.00
CA ARG A 134 2.64 13.03 -4.26
C ARG A 134 1.24 13.57 -4.04
N LEU A 135 0.40 13.54 -5.09
CA LEU A 135 -1.00 13.96 -5.02
C LEU A 135 -1.75 13.22 -3.92
N ILE A 136 -1.55 11.90 -3.82
CA ILE A 136 -2.16 11.09 -2.76
C ILE A 136 -1.71 11.62 -1.39
N CYS A 137 -0.40 11.78 -1.17
CA CYS A 137 0.11 12.27 0.11
C CYS A 137 -0.49 13.63 0.49
N TYR A 138 -0.53 14.56 -0.46
CA TYR A 138 -1.11 15.89 -0.22
C TYR A 138 -2.62 15.84 0.01
N ALA A 139 -3.37 14.97 -0.67
CA ALA A 139 -4.79 14.78 -0.43
C ALA A 139 -5.11 14.27 0.99
N PHE A 140 -4.17 13.54 1.60
CA PHE A 140 -4.21 13.20 3.02
C PHE A 140 -3.79 14.35 3.96
N GLY A 141 -3.40 15.50 3.42
CA GLY A 141 -2.88 16.62 4.21
C GLY A 141 -1.42 16.43 4.63
N VAL A 142 -0.71 15.48 4.05
CA VAL A 142 0.71 15.26 4.30
C VAL A 142 1.50 16.08 3.29
N GLY A 143 1.74 17.35 3.63
CA GLY A 143 2.60 18.26 2.86
C GLY A 143 4.06 18.09 3.25
N GLY A 144 4.94 18.61 2.40
CA GLY A 144 6.39 18.73 2.50
C GLY A 144 7.11 17.94 3.59
N SER A 145 8.24 17.37 3.27
CA SER A 145 9.08 16.70 4.26
C SER A 145 10.36 17.51 4.47
N GLN A 146 10.80 17.63 5.71
CA GLN A 146 12.08 18.26 6.03
C GLN A 146 13.30 17.40 5.64
N PHE A 147 13.07 16.14 5.31
CA PHE A 147 14.12 15.24 4.85
C PHE A 147 14.38 15.45 3.36
N SER A 148 15.57 15.92 3.02
CA SER A 148 16.03 16.01 1.64
C SER A 148 16.09 14.63 1.00
N GLY A 149 15.78 14.55 -0.31
CA GLY A 149 15.86 13.31 -1.08
C GLY A 149 14.62 12.39 -1.00
N ASN A 150 13.56 12.77 -0.30
CA ASN A 150 12.28 12.09 -0.39
C ASN A 150 11.37 12.75 -1.45
N LEU A 151 10.41 11.99 -1.93
CA LEU A 151 9.51 12.43 -3.00
C LEU A 151 8.78 13.74 -2.71
N LEU A 152 8.42 14.03 -1.46
CA LEU A 152 7.67 15.23 -1.07
C LEU A 152 8.57 16.49 -0.96
N SER A 153 9.88 16.35 -1.05
CA SER A 153 10.81 17.48 -1.04
C SER A 153 11.00 18.13 -2.41
N ALA A 154 10.52 17.49 -3.49
CA ALA A 154 10.62 18.05 -4.85
C ALA A 154 9.85 19.36 -4.98
N THR A 155 10.50 20.41 -5.45
CA THR A 155 9.92 21.75 -5.69
C THR A 155 9.65 22.01 -7.17
N SER A 156 10.19 21.17 -8.06
CA SER A 156 10.05 21.31 -9.50
C SER A 156 9.97 19.93 -10.19
N LEU A 157 9.42 19.91 -11.41
CA LEU A 157 9.39 18.70 -12.25
C LEU A 157 10.80 18.21 -12.62
N ARG A 158 11.78 19.11 -12.68
CA ARG A 158 13.18 18.72 -12.95
C ARG A 158 13.79 17.96 -11.77
N GLU A 159 13.54 18.42 -10.55
CA GLU A 159 13.96 17.68 -9.34
C GLU A 159 13.23 16.33 -9.27
N LEU A 160 11.95 16.32 -9.61
CA LEU A 160 11.16 15.08 -9.64
C LEU A 160 11.73 14.03 -10.60
N ASP A 161 12.29 14.45 -11.76
CA ASP A 161 12.90 13.53 -12.74
C ASP A 161 14.08 12.74 -12.16
N GLU A 162 14.74 13.26 -11.13
CA GLU A 162 15.90 12.67 -10.47
C GLU A 162 15.53 11.84 -9.23
N MET A 163 14.25 11.89 -8.81
CA MET A 163 13.78 11.23 -7.59
C MET A 163 13.33 9.79 -7.79
N LYS A 164 13.40 9.04 -6.71
CA LYS A 164 12.80 7.71 -6.60
C LYS A 164 11.48 7.80 -5.84
N PRO A 165 10.55 6.83 -6.00
CA PRO A 165 9.29 6.76 -5.26
C PRO A 165 9.53 6.38 -3.79
N PHE A 166 10.35 7.15 -3.09
CA PHE A 166 10.67 6.90 -1.69
C PHE A 166 9.85 7.81 -0.77
N LEU A 167 9.15 7.18 0.17
CA LEU A 167 8.42 7.84 1.24
C LEU A 167 9.01 7.41 2.60
N PRO A 168 9.42 8.34 3.46
CA PRO A 168 9.84 8.05 4.84
C PRO A 168 8.74 7.41 5.68
N VAL A 169 9.10 6.68 6.73
CA VAL A 169 8.15 5.96 7.60
C VAL A 169 7.15 6.92 8.26
N ASP A 170 7.59 8.10 8.69
CA ASP A 170 6.73 9.11 9.31
C ASP A 170 5.61 9.62 8.38
N ILE A 171 5.82 9.55 7.06
CA ILE A 171 4.80 9.87 6.07
C ILE A 171 3.67 8.84 6.09
N PHE A 172 3.99 7.55 6.18
CA PHE A 172 2.97 6.50 6.28
C PHE A 172 2.14 6.65 7.56
N ASP A 173 2.78 6.96 8.69
CA ASP A 173 2.08 7.17 9.97
C ASP A 173 1.11 8.36 9.89
N LYS A 174 1.53 9.44 9.22
CA LYS A 174 0.68 10.62 8.99
C LYS A 174 -0.50 10.30 8.07
N ILE A 175 -0.25 9.54 6.98
CA ILE A 175 -1.30 9.08 6.06
C ILE A 175 -2.28 8.18 6.80
N GLU A 176 -1.80 7.23 7.60
CA GLU A 176 -2.67 6.34 8.38
C GLU A 176 -3.54 7.11 9.36
N LYS A 177 -2.96 8.05 10.13
CA LYS A 177 -3.70 8.90 11.06
C LYS A 177 -4.78 9.73 10.35
N SER A 178 -4.43 10.36 9.22
CA SER A 178 -5.37 11.13 8.42
C SER A 178 -6.46 10.24 7.80
N GLY A 179 -6.09 9.06 7.31
CA GLY A 179 -7.02 8.09 6.75
C GLY A 179 -8.05 7.62 7.77
N ARG A 180 -7.61 7.25 8.98
CA ARG A 180 -8.51 6.87 10.08
C ARG A 180 -9.50 7.99 10.44
N ALA A 181 -9.04 9.23 10.47
CA ALA A 181 -9.92 10.39 10.73
C ALA A 181 -10.99 10.58 9.63
N ARG A 182 -10.75 10.05 8.42
CA ARG A 182 -11.68 10.10 7.27
C ARG A 182 -12.47 8.80 7.08
N GLY A 183 -12.38 7.87 8.01
CA GLY A 183 -13.08 6.58 7.93
C GLY A 183 -12.43 5.55 7.00
N LEU A 184 -11.17 5.75 6.59
CA LEU A 184 -10.37 4.75 5.90
C LEU A 184 -9.77 3.79 6.92
N TYR A 185 -10.07 2.52 6.78
CA TYR A 185 -9.50 1.45 7.60
C TYR A 185 -8.86 0.41 6.71
N PRO A 186 -7.63 -0.03 7.04
CA PRO A 186 -6.95 -1.06 6.27
C PRO A 186 -7.65 -2.40 6.40
N GLU A 187 -7.42 -3.25 5.43
CA GLU A 187 -7.78 -4.66 5.51
C GLU A 187 -6.99 -5.34 6.64
N ILE A 188 -7.69 -6.04 7.51
CA ILE A 188 -7.07 -6.84 8.57
C ILE A 188 -6.80 -8.24 8.02
N VAL A 189 -5.53 -8.59 7.96
CA VAL A 189 -5.06 -9.90 7.48
C VAL A 189 -4.32 -10.59 8.61
N ALA A 190 -4.57 -11.87 8.78
CA ALA A 190 -3.90 -12.69 9.79
C ALA A 190 -3.74 -14.13 9.30
N GLU A 191 -2.83 -14.87 9.92
CA GLU A 191 -2.75 -16.31 9.76
C GLU A 191 -3.99 -16.99 10.34
N TYR A 192 -4.27 -18.21 9.90
CA TYR A 192 -5.46 -18.95 10.33
C TYR A 192 -5.57 -19.07 11.86
N SER A 193 -4.45 -19.37 12.51
CA SER A 193 -4.39 -19.48 13.98
C SER A 193 -4.78 -18.20 14.69
N GLU A 194 -4.28 -17.07 14.23
CA GLU A 194 -4.57 -15.76 14.78
C GLU A 194 -6.02 -15.34 14.49
N ALA A 195 -6.51 -15.57 13.27
CA ALA A 195 -7.90 -15.33 12.88
C ALA A 195 -8.88 -16.10 13.78
N CYS A 196 -8.57 -17.37 14.10
CA CYS A 196 -9.37 -18.19 15.02
C CYS A 196 -9.31 -17.66 16.46
N GLN A 197 -8.12 -17.27 16.95
CA GLN A 197 -7.97 -16.67 18.30
C GLN A 197 -8.74 -15.38 18.46
N GLN A 198 -8.81 -14.57 17.40
CA GLN A 198 -9.58 -13.32 17.35
C GLN A 198 -11.09 -13.56 17.09
N GLY A 199 -11.52 -14.80 16.89
CA GLY A 199 -12.93 -15.19 16.74
C GLY A 199 -13.56 -14.89 15.38
N TRP A 200 -12.75 -14.66 14.33
CA TRP A 200 -13.26 -14.42 12.96
C TRP A 200 -12.67 -15.38 11.90
N GLY A 201 -11.86 -16.36 12.32
CA GLY A 201 -11.38 -17.39 11.43
C GLY A 201 -12.54 -18.11 10.75
N PRO A 202 -12.42 -18.45 9.44
CA PRO A 202 -13.44 -19.24 8.75
C PRO A 202 -13.48 -20.69 9.26
N ALA A 203 -14.56 -21.40 9.00
CA ALA A 203 -14.65 -22.82 9.32
C ALA A 203 -13.50 -23.60 8.65
N PRO A 204 -12.92 -24.62 9.33
CA PRO A 204 -11.77 -25.35 8.81
C PRO A 204 -12.15 -26.15 7.55
N THR A 205 -11.29 -26.08 6.53
CA THR A 205 -11.49 -26.79 5.24
C THR A 205 -10.52 -27.98 5.07
N ASN A 206 -9.51 -28.11 5.96
CA ASN A 206 -8.53 -29.19 5.93
C ASN A 206 -8.15 -29.63 7.35
N ALA A 207 -7.40 -30.73 7.44
CA ALA A 207 -7.04 -31.36 8.73
C ALA A 207 -6.15 -30.44 9.60
N ILE A 208 -5.27 -29.66 9.00
CA ILE A 208 -4.37 -28.73 9.72
C ILE A 208 -5.21 -27.59 10.34
N GLN A 209 -6.07 -26.98 9.56
CA GLN A 209 -7.00 -25.95 10.04
C GLN A 209 -7.92 -26.49 11.13
N LYS A 210 -8.41 -27.73 10.98
CA LYS A 210 -9.24 -28.39 12.00
C LYS A 210 -8.49 -28.56 13.32
N ALA A 211 -7.24 -28.99 13.28
CA ALA A 211 -6.42 -29.13 14.48
C ALA A 211 -6.19 -27.79 15.20
N ILE A 212 -5.93 -26.72 14.45
CA ILE A 212 -5.79 -25.35 14.98
C ILE A 212 -7.13 -24.87 15.58
N TRP A 213 -8.23 -25.06 14.87
CA TRP A 213 -9.57 -24.69 15.29
C TRP A 213 -9.95 -25.36 16.60
N ASP A 214 -9.79 -26.69 16.68
CA ASP A 214 -10.11 -27.47 17.87
C ASP A 214 -9.26 -27.03 19.07
N LYS A 215 -7.96 -26.75 18.86
CA LYS A 215 -7.06 -26.26 19.91
C LYS A 215 -7.47 -24.88 20.43
N VAL A 216 -7.85 -23.95 19.58
CA VAL A 216 -8.26 -22.60 19.98
C VAL A 216 -9.59 -22.61 20.71
N HIS A 217 -10.55 -23.46 20.28
CA HIS A 217 -11.88 -23.55 20.89
C HIS A 217 -11.92 -24.45 22.14
N ALA A 218 -10.97 -25.37 22.32
CA ALA A 218 -10.81 -26.15 23.54
C ALA A 218 -10.12 -25.36 24.66
N ALA A 219 -9.41 -24.27 24.35
CA ALA A 219 -8.79 -23.43 25.36
C ALA A 219 -9.85 -22.77 26.25
N PRO A 220 -9.72 -22.82 27.59
CA PRO A 220 -10.70 -22.21 28.50
C PRO A 220 -10.80 -20.72 28.21
N LYS A 221 -12.05 -20.24 27.99
CA LYS A 221 -12.36 -18.84 27.67
C LYS A 221 -12.12 -17.86 28.82
N ASN A 222 -11.53 -18.30 29.92
CA ASN A 222 -11.18 -17.42 31.04
C ASN A 222 -9.75 -16.89 30.84
N PRO A 223 -9.57 -15.59 30.54
CA PRO A 223 -8.28 -14.96 30.74
C PRO A 223 -7.97 -15.09 32.24
N MET A 224 -6.82 -15.71 32.55
CA MET A 224 -6.27 -15.70 33.88
C MET A 224 -6.23 -14.23 34.35
N LYS A 225 -7.16 -13.82 35.19
CA LYS A 225 -7.05 -12.55 35.92
C LYS A 225 -5.80 -12.67 36.76
N ILE A 226 -4.71 -12.09 36.28
CA ILE A 226 -3.54 -11.85 37.12
C ILE A 226 -4.01 -10.79 38.12
N GLU A 227 -4.53 -11.23 39.28
CA GLU A 227 -4.74 -10.34 40.41
C GLU A 227 -3.34 -9.92 40.88
N PHE A 228 -2.99 -8.70 40.52
CA PHE A 228 -1.79 -8.07 41.04
C PHE A 228 -2.06 -7.77 42.51
N ASP A 229 -1.55 -8.60 43.40
CA ASP A 229 -1.60 -8.33 44.86
C ASP A 229 -0.54 -7.27 45.20
N PRO A 230 -0.95 -6.01 45.46
CA PRO A 230 0.01 -4.92 45.72
C PRO A 230 0.70 -5.08 47.07
N LYS A 231 0.37 -6.10 47.88
CA LYS A 231 0.95 -6.31 49.21
C LYS A 231 2.11 -7.31 49.26
N LYS A 232 2.46 -7.98 48.17
CA LYS A 232 3.59 -8.92 48.11
C LYS A 232 4.92 -8.29 47.68
N GLY A 233 5.03 -7.00 47.56
CA GLY A 233 6.23 -6.24 47.17
C GLY A 233 6.73 -5.32 48.27
N ARG A 234 6.82 -5.77 49.51
CA ARG A 234 7.61 -5.09 50.57
C ARG A 234 8.55 -6.06 51.25
#